data_3ce3f57f7da880b01b601c5e599a98de
#
_entry.id   3ce3f57f7da880b01b601c5e599a98de
#
_cell.length_a   1.000
_cell.length_b   1.000
_cell.length_c   1.000
_cell.angle_alpha   90.00
_cell.angle_beta   90.00
_cell.angle_gamma   90.00
#
_symmetry.space_group_name_H-M   'P 1'
#
loop_
_entity.id
_entity.type
_entity.pdbx_description
1 polymer ?
#
loop_
_entity_poly.entity_id
_entity_poly.type
_entity_poly.pdbx_seq_one_letter_code
_entity_poly.pdbx_strand_id
1 'polypeptide(L)'
;MSSIFVQAPSEKGFGGFMVDFLMGGVSGAVSKTIAAPIERVKLLIQNQDEMIKTGRLSRPYKGITDCFARTIKDEGVLSLWRSNTVNVIRYFPTQAFNFAFKDYFKRLFNFKKDKDGYWKWFAGNLVSGSAAGASSLLFVYSLDYARTRLANDAKAANKGGERQFNGLIDVYKKTFKSDGIAGFYRGFNISCVGIIIYRGLYFGMYDFFETCGSGRSVAGEVECCISQHQDSNPDIRLDNFLASFFLGWGITIGAGLASYPIDTVRRRMMMTSGEAVKYKSSLDAFGQIIKNEGAKSLFKGAGANILRAVAGAGVLACYDKLQLLVFGKKYGSGGGG
;
A
#
# COMPACT_ATOMS: atom_id res chain seq x y z
N MET A 1 -5.67 1.39 3.85
CA MET A 1 -4.68 0.60 4.57
C MET A 1 -4.66 1.10 5.99
N SER A 2 -5.52 0.54 6.85
CA SER A 2 -5.40 0.78 8.27
C SER A 2 -4.01 0.31 8.68
N SER A 3 -3.13 1.27 8.94
CA SER A 3 -1.89 1.00 9.63
C SER A 3 -2.28 0.40 10.97
N ILE A 4 -1.92 -0.85 11.20
CA ILE A 4 -1.86 -1.42 12.53
C ILE A 4 -0.81 -0.60 13.25
N PHE A 5 -1.22 0.50 13.89
CA PHE A 5 -0.37 1.28 14.74
C PHE A 5 -0.24 0.52 16.04
N VAL A 6 0.87 -0.14 16.22
CA VAL A 6 1.32 -0.52 17.55
C VAL A 6 1.52 0.80 18.30
N GLN A 7 0.65 1.13 19.25
CA GLN A 7 0.91 2.24 20.16
C GLN A 7 2.21 1.94 20.90
N ALA A 8 3.07 2.96 21.05
CA ALA A 8 4.27 2.82 21.84
C ALA A 8 3.86 2.40 23.26
N PRO A 9 4.39 1.29 23.78
CA PRO A 9 4.03 0.82 25.10
C PRO A 9 4.58 1.79 26.13
N SER A 10 3.71 2.50 26.83
CA SER A 10 4.11 3.34 27.95
C SER A 10 4.54 2.53 29.18
N GLU A 11 4.30 1.20 29.20
CA GLU A 11 4.58 0.36 30.40
C GLU A 11 5.00 -1.09 30.12
N LYS A 12 5.07 -1.52 28.86
CA LYS A 12 5.53 -2.89 28.55
C LYS A 12 7.05 -2.91 28.36
N GLY A 13 7.76 -3.75 29.13
CA GLY A 13 9.20 -3.97 28.96
C GLY A 13 9.54 -4.42 27.52
N PHE A 14 10.82 -4.29 27.12
CA PHE A 14 11.32 -4.64 25.78
C PHE A 14 10.81 -6.00 25.25
N GLY A 15 10.66 -7.00 26.13
CA GLY A 15 10.09 -8.30 25.76
C GLY A 15 8.64 -8.24 25.28
N GLY A 16 7.79 -7.45 25.94
CA GLY A 16 6.39 -7.25 25.50
C GLY A 16 6.31 -6.54 24.16
N PHE A 17 7.16 -5.54 23.91
CA PHE A 17 7.27 -4.88 22.61
C PHE A 17 7.67 -5.85 21.50
N MET A 18 8.68 -6.72 21.74
CA MET A 18 9.13 -7.71 20.75
C MET A 18 8.04 -8.72 20.42
N VAL A 19 7.29 -9.19 21.41
CA VAL A 19 6.16 -10.10 21.17
C VAL A 19 5.08 -9.43 20.32
N ASP A 20 4.66 -8.21 20.65
CA ASP A 20 3.65 -7.46 19.88
C ASP A 20 4.15 -7.17 18.45
N PHE A 21 5.41 -6.83 18.28
CA PHE A 21 6.03 -6.61 16.96
C PHE A 21 6.07 -7.89 16.11
N LEU A 22 6.48 -9.01 16.71
CA LEU A 22 6.52 -10.31 16.00
C LEU A 22 5.12 -10.79 15.65
N MET A 23 4.16 -10.71 16.57
CA MET A 23 2.78 -11.10 16.32
C MET A 23 2.12 -10.24 15.24
N GLY A 24 2.33 -8.92 15.29
CA GLY A 24 1.91 -8.00 14.22
C GLY A 24 2.60 -8.30 12.88
N GLY A 25 3.87 -8.68 12.93
CA GLY A 25 4.64 -9.10 11.75
C GLY A 25 4.10 -10.38 11.12
N VAL A 26 3.82 -11.39 11.91
CA VAL A 26 3.22 -12.66 11.45
C VAL A 26 1.82 -12.41 10.86
N SER A 27 0.98 -11.64 11.54
CA SER A 27 -0.34 -11.24 11.04
C SER A 27 -0.24 -10.56 9.67
N GLY A 28 0.66 -9.58 9.56
CA GLY A 28 0.92 -8.89 8.29
C GLY A 28 1.42 -9.82 7.20
N ALA A 29 2.31 -10.78 7.51
CA ALA A 29 2.82 -11.77 6.57
C ALA A 29 1.72 -12.70 6.06
N VAL A 30 0.87 -13.22 6.94
CA VAL A 30 -0.28 -14.07 6.58
C VAL A 30 -1.25 -13.30 5.70
N SER A 31 -1.64 -12.08 6.11
CA SER A 31 -2.54 -11.22 5.33
C SER A 31 -1.99 -10.94 3.93
N LYS A 32 -0.69 -10.62 3.82
CA LYS A 32 -0.02 -10.40 2.53
C LYS A 32 0.02 -11.65 1.67
N THR A 33 0.23 -12.81 2.27
CA THR A 33 0.27 -14.09 1.55
C THR A 33 -1.10 -14.48 0.99
N ILE A 34 -2.16 -14.27 1.74
CA ILE A 34 -3.54 -14.50 1.26
C ILE A 34 -3.92 -13.51 0.15
N ALA A 35 -3.53 -12.24 0.28
CA ALA A 35 -3.83 -11.22 -0.72
C ALA A 35 -2.89 -11.26 -1.94
N ALA A 36 -1.79 -12.01 -1.91
CA ALA A 36 -0.75 -12.02 -2.96
C ALA A 36 -1.29 -12.29 -4.37
N PRO A 37 -2.22 -13.25 -4.61
CA PRO A 37 -2.79 -13.48 -5.93
C PRO A 37 -3.45 -12.23 -6.53
N ILE A 38 -4.24 -11.52 -5.73
CA ILE A 38 -4.93 -10.30 -6.16
C ILE A 38 -3.92 -9.19 -6.41
N GLU A 39 -2.90 -9.07 -5.55
CA GLU A 39 -1.82 -8.10 -5.74
C GLU A 39 -1.04 -8.34 -7.02
N ARG A 40 -0.73 -9.59 -7.37
CA ARG A 40 -0.04 -9.92 -8.62
C ARG A 40 -0.89 -9.56 -9.84
N VAL A 41 -2.15 -9.95 -9.85
CA VAL A 41 -3.07 -9.63 -10.95
C VAL A 41 -3.23 -8.13 -11.12
N LYS A 42 -3.35 -7.37 -10.01
CA LYS A 42 -3.33 -5.89 -10.07
C LYS A 42 -2.09 -5.38 -10.81
N LEU A 43 -0.91 -5.86 -10.45
CA LEU A 43 0.35 -5.38 -11.03
C LEU A 43 0.49 -5.76 -12.51
N LEU A 44 0.06 -6.96 -12.91
CA LEU A 44 0.05 -7.41 -14.30
C LEU A 44 -0.88 -6.54 -15.17
N ILE A 45 -2.10 -6.26 -14.70
CA ILE A 45 -3.04 -5.41 -15.45
C ILE A 45 -2.56 -3.96 -15.49
N GLN A 46 -2.00 -3.44 -14.41
CA GLN A 46 -1.50 -2.07 -14.32
C GLN A 46 -0.35 -1.81 -15.29
N ASN A 47 0.54 -2.79 -15.46
CA ASN A 47 1.75 -2.67 -16.27
C ASN A 47 1.65 -3.39 -17.63
N GLN A 48 0.47 -3.89 -18.02
CA GLN A 48 0.32 -4.70 -19.22
C GLN A 48 0.81 -4.03 -20.51
N ASP A 49 0.64 -2.69 -20.63
CA ASP A 49 1.07 -1.96 -21.82
C ASP A 49 2.60 -1.92 -21.95
N GLU A 50 3.32 -1.76 -20.82
CA GLU A 50 4.79 -1.86 -20.82
C GLU A 50 5.25 -3.30 -21.11
N MET A 51 4.51 -4.30 -20.66
CA MET A 51 4.80 -5.70 -20.96
C MET A 51 4.58 -6.01 -22.44
N ILE A 52 3.60 -5.38 -23.10
CA ILE A 52 3.38 -5.51 -24.54
C ILE A 52 4.51 -4.82 -25.31
N LYS A 53 4.91 -3.59 -24.94
CA LYS A 53 6.02 -2.86 -25.55
C LYS A 53 7.35 -3.62 -25.49
N THR A 54 7.58 -4.33 -24.40
CA THR A 54 8.78 -5.16 -24.20
C THR A 54 8.68 -6.57 -24.77
N GLY A 55 7.55 -6.90 -25.45
CA GLY A 55 7.33 -8.21 -26.08
C GLY A 55 7.09 -9.37 -25.10
N ARG A 56 6.79 -9.08 -23.84
CA ARG A 56 6.49 -10.08 -22.79
C ARG A 56 5.08 -10.55 -22.80
N LEU A 57 4.16 -9.68 -23.18
CA LEU A 57 2.74 -9.97 -23.30
C LEU A 57 2.32 -9.80 -24.75
N SER A 58 1.69 -10.82 -25.33
CA SER A 58 1.26 -10.82 -26.73
C SER A 58 0.00 -9.99 -26.97
N ARG A 59 -0.90 -9.96 -26.01
CA ARG A 59 -2.17 -9.24 -26.07
C ARG A 59 -2.61 -8.74 -24.70
N PRO A 60 -3.32 -7.59 -24.60
CA PRO A 60 -3.78 -7.06 -23.32
C PRO A 60 -4.75 -8.02 -22.63
N TYR A 61 -4.83 -7.91 -21.29
CA TYR A 61 -5.84 -8.61 -20.52
C TYR A 61 -7.19 -7.92 -20.65
N LYS A 62 -8.26 -8.70 -20.86
CA LYS A 62 -9.62 -8.19 -20.96
C LYS A 62 -10.20 -7.75 -19.60
N GLY A 63 -9.65 -8.26 -18.50
CA GLY A 63 -10.08 -7.95 -17.14
C GLY A 63 -9.38 -8.80 -16.10
N ILE A 64 -9.85 -8.72 -14.85
CA ILE A 64 -9.28 -9.42 -13.70
C ILE A 64 -9.36 -10.94 -13.89
N THR A 65 -10.52 -11.47 -14.28
CA THR A 65 -10.76 -12.90 -14.49
C THR A 65 -9.91 -13.47 -15.62
N ASP A 66 -9.79 -12.76 -16.75
CA ASP A 66 -8.94 -13.17 -17.87
C ASP A 66 -7.47 -13.21 -17.46
N CYS A 67 -7.01 -12.21 -16.70
CA CYS A 67 -5.65 -12.18 -16.17
C CYS A 67 -5.37 -13.37 -15.25
N PHE A 68 -6.28 -13.69 -14.33
CA PHE A 68 -6.17 -14.87 -13.48
C PHE A 68 -6.10 -16.16 -14.28
N ALA A 69 -7.06 -16.38 -15.18
CA ALA A 69 -7.15 -17.60 -15.97
C ALA A 69 -5.90 -17.80 -16.85
N ARG A 70 -5.44 -16.75 -17.53
CA ARG A 70 -4.23 -16.82 -18.37
C ARG A 70 -2.98 -17.05 -17.54
N THR A 71 -2.82 -16.35 -16.40
CA THR A 71 -1.65 -16.56 -15.54
C THR A 71 -1.60 -17.99 -15.00
N ILE A 72 -2.73 -18.55 -14.57
CA ILE A 72 -2.78 -19.95 -14.09
C ILE A 72 -2.48 -20.92 -15.24
N LYS A 73 -3.07 -20.69 -16.42
CA LYS A 73 -2.86 -21.57 -17.59
C LYS A 73 -1.41 -21.57 -18.07
N ASP A 74 -0.80 -20.38 -18.18
CA ASP A 74 0.52 -20.19 -18.81
C ASP A 74 1.67 -20.46 -17.84
N GLU A 75 1.46 -20.18 -16.54
CA GLU A 75 2.53 -20.20 -15.53
C GLU A 75 2.27 -21.15 -14.36
N GLY A 76 1.04 -21.63 -14.20
CA GLY A 76 0.61 -22.48 -13.07
C GLY A 76 0.15 -21.65 -11.84
N VAL A 77 -0.57 -22.32 -10.92
CA VAL A 77 -1.22 -21.67 -9.75
C VAL A 77 -0.20 -21.01 -8.81
N LEU A 78 0.94 -21.66 -8.54
CA LEU A 78 1.98 -21.15 -7.64
C LEU A 78 2.60 -19.83 -8.13
N SER A 79 2.50 -19.56 -9.41
CA SER A 79 2.98 -18.30 -9.98
C SER A 79 2.31 -17.06 -9.37
N LEU A 80 1.07 -17.19 -8.89
CA LEU A 80 0.33 -16.09 -8.26
C LEU A 80 1.02 -15.54 -7.00
N TRP A 81 1.90 -16.31 -6.35
CA TRP A 81 2.70 -15.89 -5.19
C TRP A 81 4.11 -15.44 -5.52
N ARG A 82 4.46 -15.27 -6.80
CA ARG A 82 5.85 -15.05 -7.23
C ARG A 82 6.57 -13.89 -6.54
N SER A 83 5.91 -12.80 -6.21
CA SER A 83 6.53 -11.66 -5.53
C SER A 83 6.27 -11.62 -4.02
N ASN A 84 5.59 -12.64 -3.49
CA ASN A 84 5.12 -12.62 -2.10
C ASN A 84 6.27 -12.62 -1.09
N THR A 85 7.30 -13.42 -1.31
CA THR A 85 8.48 -13.46 -0.42
C THR A 85 9.09 -12.07 -0.23
N VAL A 86 9.28 -11.32 -1.32
CA VAL A 86 9.82 -9.95 -1.24
C VAL A 86 8.83 -9.01 -0.53
N ASN A 87 7.53 -9.21 -0.73
CA ASN A 87 6.50 -8.44 -0.09
C ASN A 87 6.49 -8.64 1.44
N VAL A 88 6.67 -9.87 1.89
CA VAL A 88 6.77 -10.21 3.32
C VAL A 88 8.07 -9.66 3.91
N ILE A 89 9.22 -9.87 3.25
CA ILE A 89 10.51 -9.34 3.70
C ILE A 89 10.46 -7.82 3.84
N ARG A 90 9.87 -7.12 2.88
CA ARG A 90 9.72 -5.66 2.89
C ARG A 90 8.83 -5.16 4.03
N TYR A 91 7.90 -5.96 4.50
CA TYR A 91 6.95 -5.54 5.53
C TYR A 91 7.65 -5.14 6.84
N PHE A 92 8.59 -5.95 7.31
CA PHE A 92 9.30 -5.71 8.57
C PHE A 92 10.11 -4.41 8.57
N PRO A 93 11.02 -4.15 7.62
CA PRO A 93 11.72 -2.87 7.55
C PRO A 93 10.77 -1.68 7.39
N THR A 94 9.71 -1.82 6.60
CA THR A 94 8.73 -0.74 6.41
C THR A 94 8.07 -0.35 7.74
N GLN A 95 7.66 -1.33 8.54
CA GLN A 95 7.02 -1.07 9.83
C GLN A 95 8.01 -0.47 10.84
N ALA A 96 9.22 -1.00 10.90
CA ALA A 96 10.27 -0.48 11.78
C ALA A 96 10.61 0.99 11.47
N PHE A 97 10.86 1.32 10.21
CA PHE A 97 11.17 2.69 9.79
C PHE A 97 9.97 3.63 9.93
N ASN A 98 8.77 3.19 9.60
CA ASN A 98 7.57 4.00 9.79
C ASN A 98 7.37 4.36 11.27
N PHE A 99 7.59 3.40 12.17
CA PHE A 99 7.50 3.63 13.60
C PHE A 99 8.55 4.63 14.08
N ALA A 100 9.82 4.38 13.76
CA ALA A 100 10.94 5.24 14.17
C ALA A 100 10.79 6.68 13.65
N PHE A 101 10.51 6.84 12.36
CA PHE A 101 10.41 8.17 11.74
C PHE A 101 9.12 8.90 12.09
N LYS A 102 7.99 8.19 12.31
CA LYS A 102 6.74 8.84 12.70
C LYS A 102 6.87 9.58 14.02
N ASP A 103 7.43 8.93 15.03
CA ASP A 103 7.59 9.55 16.36
C ASP A 103 8.58 10.71 16.32
N TYR A 104 9.68 10.56 15.58
CA TYR A 104 10.66 11.62 15.39
C TYR A 104 10.05 12.86 14.74
N PHE A 105 9.40 12.71 13.59
CA PHE A 105 8.81 13.85 12.87
C PHE A 105 7.57 14.42 13.58
N LYS A 106 6.81 13.60 14.30
CA LYS A 106 5.69 14.08 15.10
C LYS A 106 6.15 14.99 16.25
N ARG A 107 7.29 14.70 16.86
CA ARG A 107 7.91 15.57 17.89
C ARG A 107 8.44 16.86 17.28
N LEU A 108 9.02 16.80 16.08
CA LEU A 108 9.58 17.97 15.40
C LEU A 108 8.49 18.96 14.93
N PHE A 109 7.35 18.46 14.45
CA PHE A 109 6.22 19.24 13.92
C PHE A 109 5.01 19.18 14.87
N ASN A 110 5.20 19.33 16.17
CA ASN A 110 4.17 19.19 17.20
C ASN A 110 3.29 20.46 17.30
N PHE A 111 2.49 20.72 16.27
CA PHE A 111 1.50 21.81 16.29
C PHE A 111 0.20 21.31 16.94
N LYS A 112 -0.38 22.17 17.81
CA LYS A 112 -1.66 21.89 18.48
C LYS A 112 -2.77 22.70 17.83
N LYS A 113 -3.90 22.02 17.48
CA LYS A 113 -5.06 22.65 16.82
C LYS A 113 -5.58 23.87 17.60
N ASP A 114 -5.62 23.76 18.93
CA ASP A 114 -6.17 24.78 19.82
C ASP A 114 -5.26 26.01 20.02
N LYS A 115 -3.91 25.83 19.83
CA LYS A 115 -2.93 26.91 20.06
C LYS A 115 -2.45 27.56 18.76
N ASP A 116 -2.24 26.75 17.73
CA ASP A 116 -1.55 27.19 16.50
C ASP A 116 -2.52 27.41 15.35
N GLY A 117 -3.78 27.05 15.51
CA GLY A 117 -4.83 27.14 14.50
C GLY A 117 -4.86 25.93 13.55
N TYR A 118 -6.03 25.71 12.93
CA TYR A 118 -6.32 24.55 12.09
C TYR A 118 -5.30 24.34 10.94
N TRP A 119 -4.98 25.38 10.19
CA TRP A 119 -4.10 25.27 9.02
C TRP A 119 -2.66 24.90 9.36
N LYS A 120 -2.13 25.41 10.47
CA LYS A 120 -0.78 25.05 10.94
C LYS A 120 -0.74 23.61 11.47
N TRP A 121 -1.76 23.21 12.23
CA TRP A 121 -1.91 21.83 12.69
C TRP A 121 -2.05 20.86 11.52
N PHE A 122 -2.90 21.15 10.52
CA PHE A 122 -3.08 20.34 9.32
C PHE A 122 -1.78 20.22 8.51
N ALA A 123 -1.12 21.35 8.24
CA ALA A 123 0.15 21.36 7.52
C ALA A 123 1.25 20.59 8.29
N GLY A 124 1.32 20.74 9.61
CA GLY A 124 2.25 20.00 10.46
C GLY A 124 2.06 18.49 10.41
N ASN A 125 0.82 18.01 10.48
CA ASN A 125 0.49 16.61 10.34
C ASN A 125 0.82 16.08 8.93
N LEU A 126 0.50 16.85 7.89
CA LEU A 126 0.80 16.48 6.52
C LEU A 126 2.31 16.39 6.27
N VAL A 127 3.08 17.40 6.70
CA VAL A 127 4.54 17.44 6.54
C VAL A 127 5.19 16.33 7.35
N SER A 128 4.83 16.18 8.62
CA SER A 128 5.34 15.12 9.51
C SER A 128 5.10 13.74 8.93
N GLY A 129 3.86 13.47 8.52
CA GLY A 129 3.51 12.18 7.94
C GLY A 129 4.17 11.91 6.58
N SER A 130 4.30 12.94 5.75
CA SER A 130 4.96 12.83 4.44
C SER A 130 6.47 12.65 4.58
N ALA A 131 7.12 13.38 5.49
CA ALA A 131 8.53 13.25 5.78
C ALA A 131 8.86 11.86 6.34
N ALA A 132 8.07 11.35 7.29
CA ALA A 132 8.23 9.99 7.81
C ALA A 132 8.06 8.94 6.71
N GLY A 133 7.05 9.09 5.84
CA GLY A 133 6.80 8.20 4.72
C GLY A 133 7.92 8.22 3.68
N ALA A 134 8.41 9.40 3.30
CA ALA A 134 9.50 9.56 2.33
C ALA A 134 10.82 9.00 2.88
N SER A 135 11.13 9.25 4.16
CA SER A 135 12.31 8.70 4.83
C SER A 135 12.26 7.17 4.89
N SER A 136 11.14 6.59 5.30
CA SER A 136 10.94 5.14 5.25
C SER A 136 11.08 4.58 3.85
N LEU A 137 10.51 5.28 2.86
CA LEU A 137 10.55 4.86 1.47
C LEU A 137 11.97 4.83 0.92
N LEU A 138 12.83 5.79 1.31
CA LEU A 138 14.22 5.85 0.86
C LEU A 138 14.97 4.52 1.13
N PHE A 139 14.78 3.94 2.30
CA PHE A 139 15.41 2.67 2.68
C PHE A 139 14.75 1.44 2.06
N VAL A 140 13.42 1.48 1.88
CA VAL A 140 12.64 0.32 1.45
C VAL A 140 12.39 0.30 -0.06
N TYR A 141 12.72 1.38 -0.76
CA TYR A 141 12.39 1.55 -2.18
C TYR A 141 12.98 0.48 -3.09
N SER A 142 14.22 0.08 -2.84
CA SER A 142 14.88 -0.98 -3.61
C SER A 142 14.13 -2.32 -3.53
N LEU A 143 13.56 -2.65 -2.36
CA LEU A 143 12.72 -3.84 -2.18
C LEU A 143 11.36 -3.69 -2.90
N ASP A 144 10.77 -2.49 -2.90
CA ASP A 144 9.52 -2.23 -3.64
C ASP A 144 9.74 -2.31 -5.16
N TYR A 145 10.88 -1.82 -5.64
CA TYR A 145 11.33 -1.99 -7.02
C TYR A 145 11.45 -3.48 -7.38
N ALA A 146 12.21 -4.25 -6.59
CA ALA A 146 12.43 -5.67 -6.86
C ALA A 146 11.11 -6.47 -6.83
N ARG A 147 10.21 -6.17 -5.87
CA ARG A 147 8.87 -6.74 -5.81
C ARG A 147 8.07 -6.46 -7.08
N THR A 148 8.07 -5.22 -7.55
CA THR A 148 7.32 -4.82 -8.75
C THR A 148 7.87 -5.54 -10.00
N ARG A 149 9.18 -5.63 -10.14
CA ARG A 149 9.84 -6.36 -11.24
C ARG A 149 9.49 -7.85 -11.23
N LEU A 150 9.57 -8.52 -10.07
CA LEU A 150 9.23 -9.94 -9.94
C LEU A 150 7.74 -10.23 -10.16
N ALA A 151 6.86 -9.35 -9.68
CA ALA A 151 5.42 -9.54 -9.89
C ALA A 151 5.02 -9.46 -11.37
N ASN A 152 5.70 -8.60 -12.14
CA ASN A 152 5.45 -8.40 -13.57
C ASN A 152 6.32 -9.30 -14.47
N ASP A 153 7.17 -10.17 -13.89
CA ASP A 153 7.99 -11.12 -14.65
C ASP A 153 7.14 -12.33 -15.07
N ALA A 154 6.30 -12.13 -16.08
CA ALA A 154 5.55 -13.19 -16.72
C ALA A 154 6.45 -14.00 -17.66
N LYS A 155 6.10 -15.28 -17.88
CA LYS A 155 6.74 -16.10 -18.92
C LYS A 155 6.44 -15.49 -20.28
N ALA A 156 7.50 -15.13 -21.00
CA ALA A 156 7.36 -14.49 -22.30
C ALA A 156 6.91 -15.50 -23.36
N ALA A 157 5.66 -15.38 -23.82
CA ALA A 157 5.12 -16.23 -24.88
C ALA A 157 5.96 -16.22 -26.16
N ASN A 158 6.58 -15.06 -26.47
CA ASN A 158 7.38 -14.85 -27.69
C ASN A 158 8.87 -15.18 -27.51
N LYS A 159 9.33 -15.57 -26.32
CA LYS A 159 10.75 -15.87 -26.00
C LYS A 159 10.90 -17.25 -25.38
N GLY A 160 10.23 -18.27 -25.92
CA GLY A 160 10.38 -19.65 -25.48
C GLY A 160 9.91 -19.97 -24.05
N GLY A 161 9.13 -19.08 -23.43
CA GLY A 161 8.63 -19.26 -22.07
C GLY A 161 9.65 -18.93 -20.98
N GLU A 162 10.78 -18.31 -21.31
CA GLU A 162 11.81 -17.94 -20.35
C GLU A 162 11.39 -16.73 -19.51
N ARG A 163 11.77 -16.77 -18.23
CA ARG A 163 11.60 -15.67 -17.28
C ARG A 163 12.81 -14.75 -17.29
N GLN A 164 12.59 -13.47 -17.02
CA GLN A 164 13.68 -12.50 -16.93
C GLN A 164 14.53 -12.68 -15.67
N PHE A 165 13.87 -13.05 -14.55
CA PHE A 165 14.53 -13.12 -13.24
C PHE A 165 14.29 -14.46 -12.55
N ASN A 166 15.37 -15.02 -11.97
CA ASN A 166 15.29 -16.26 -11.19
C ASN A 166 14.98 -16.02 -9.70
N GLY A 167 14.93 -14.75 -9.25
CA GLY A 167 14.62 -14.39 -7.87
C GLY A 167 15.10 -12.99 -7.51
N LEU A 168 15.01 -12.66 -6.24
CA LEU A 168 15.34 -11.33 -5.72
C LEU A 168 16.80 -10.92 -6.03
N ILE A 169 17.75 -11.82 -5.78
CA ILE A 169 19.19 -11.55 -5.99
C ILE A 169 19.49 -11.31 -7.46
N ASP A 170 18.85 -12.05 -8.34
CA ASP A 170 19.05 -11.90 -9.80
C ASP A 170 18.49 -10.56 -10.30
N VAL A 171 17.37 -10.08 -9.75
CA VAL A 171 16.86 -8.72 -10.03
C VAL A 171 17.90 -7.68 -9.67
N TYR A 172 18.50 -7.77 -8.47
CA TYR A 172 19.53 -6.81 -8.04
C TYR A 172 20.76 -6.87 -8.94
N LYS A 173 21.30 -8.05 -9.22
CA LYS A 173 22.48 -8.23 -10.08
C LYS A 173 22.26 -7.66 -11.48
N LYS A 174 21.14 -8.00 -12.13
CA LYS A 174 20.82 -7.56 -13.48
C LYS A 174 20.56 -6.05 -13.56
N THR A 175 19.84 -5.49 -12.58
CA THR A 175 19.58 -4.05 -12.53
C THR A 175 20.86 -3.26 -12.27
N PHE A 176 21.70 -3.72 -11.35
CA PHE A 176 22.97 -3.07 -11.07
C PHE A 176 23.90 -3.05 -12.30
N LYS A 177 23.93 -4.16 -13.06
CA LYS A 177 24.73 -4.26 -14.29
C LYS A 177 24.20 -3.35 -15.41
N SER A 178 22.87 -3.14 -15.50
CA SER A 178 22.27 -2.34 -16.59
C SER A 178 22.23 -0.85 -16.32
N ASP A 179 21.77 -0.44 -15.12
CA ASP A 179 21.47 0.96 -14.79
C ASP A 179 22.18 1.44 -13.51
N GLY A 180 23.00 0.59 -12.88
CA GLY A 180 23.67 0.92 -11.63
C GLY A 180 22.70 1.11 -10.46
N ILE A 181 23.13 1.87 -9.44
CA ILE A 181 22.31 2.19 -8.24
C ILE A 181 21.08 3.01 -8.63
N ALA A 182 21.20 3.93 -9.58
CA ALA A 182 20.10 4.79 -10.02
C ALA A 182 18.91 3.99 -10.58
N GLY A 183 19.15 2.79 -11.12
CA GLY A 183 18.12 1.89 -11.60
C GLY A 183 17.11 1.48 -10.52
N PHE A 184 17.57 1.27 -9.28
CA PHE A 184 16.72 0.90 -8.16
C PHE A 184 15.79 2.01 -7.69
N TYR A 185 16.17 3.28 -7.91
CA TYR A 185 15.44 4.47 -7.47
C TYR A 185 14.62 5.14 -8.59
N ARG A 186 14.44 4.45 -9.73
CA ARG A 186 13.55 4.95 -10.79
C ARG A 186 12.13 5.13 -10.30
N GLY A 187 11.59 6.34 -10.46
CA GLY A 187 10.27 6.71 -9.98
C GLY A 187 10.20 7.07 -8.48
N PHE A 188 11.33 7.21 -7.78
CA PHE A 188 11.35 7.61 -6.37
C PHE A 188 10.71 8.98 -6.16
N ASN A 189 11.04 9.98 -6.97
CA ASN A 189 10.51 11.35 -6.84
C ASN A 189 8.98 11.37 -6.95
N ILE A 190 8.42 10.71 -7.96
CA ILE A 190 6.96 10.64 -8.11
C ILE A 190 6.30 9.83 -6.97
N SER A 191 7.03 8.90 -6.37
CA SER A 191 6.56 8.17 -5.19
C SER A 191 6.42 9.06 -3.97
N CYS A 192 7.38 9.98 -3.75
CA CYS A 192 7.30 10.97 -2.68
C CYS A 192 6.10 11.91 -2.90
N VAL A 193 5.92 12.41 -4.13
CA VAL A 193 4.74 13.20 -4.50
C VAL A 193 3.45 12.43 -4.24
N GLY A 194 3.42 11.15 -4.61
CA GLY A 194 2.27 10.27 -4.39
C GLY A 194 1.91 10.12 -2.90
N ILE A 195 2.90 10.02 -2.01
CA ILE A 195 2.68 9.97 -0.56
C ILE A 195 2.04 11.26 -0.06
N ILE A 196 2.56 12.42 -0.49
CA ILE A 196 2.04 13.73 -0.08
C ILE A 196 0.59 13.88 -0.53
N ILE A 197 0.30 13.60 -1.79
CA ILE A 197 -1.06 13.70 -2.35
C ILE A 197 -2.01 12.74 -1.67
N TYR A 198 -1.63 11.47 -1.50
CA TYR A 198 -2.48 10.49 -0.84
C TYR A 198 -2.82 10.90 0.61
N ARG A 199 -1.82 11.35 1.37
CA ARG A 199 -2.04 11.80 2.75
C ARG A 199 -2.87 13.08 2.81
N GLY A 200 -2.59 14.06 1.93
CA GLY A 200 -3.38 15.28 1.86
C GLY A 200 -4.84 15.02 1.54
N LEU A 201 -5.11 14.15 0.57
CA LEU A 201 -6.47 13.75 0.21
C LEU A 201 -7.14 12.96 1.35
N TYR A 202 -6.42 12.03 1.97
CA TYR A 202 -6.96 11.24 3.07
C TYR A 202 -7.39 12.12 4.24
N PHE A 203 -6.50 13.00 4.71
CA PHE A 203 -6.81 13.92 5.81
C PHE A 203 -7.85 14.98 5.39
N GLY A 204 -7.73 15.56 4.19
CA GLY A 204 -8.68 16.56 3.72
C GLY A 204 -10.09 16.00 3.53
N MET A 205 -10.23 14.79 2.99
CA MET A 205 -11.55 14.14 2.88
C MET A 205 -12.11 13.77 4.25
N TYR A 206 -11.26 13.31 5.17
CA TYR A 206 -11.68 12.98 6.52
C TYR A 206 -12.24 14.20 7.24
N ASP A 207 -11.50 15.31 7.24
CA ASP A 207 -11.94 16.57 7.86
C ASP A 207 -13.18 17.18 7.17
N PHE A 208 -13.27 17.05 5.84
CA PHE A 208 -14.44 17.53 5.09
C PHE A 208 -15.70 16.77 5.51
N PHE A 209 -15.65 15.45 5.61
CA PHE A 209 -16.79 14.65 6.04
C PHE A 209 -17.11 14.85 7.51
N GLU A 210 -16.13 15.10 8.37
CA GLU A 210 -16.34 15.48 9.75
C GLU A 210 -17.12 16.80 9.86
N THR A 211 -16.73 17.78 9.02
CA THR A 211 -17.35 19.13 9.04
C THR A 211 -18.75 19.13 8.39
N CYS A 212 -18.96 18.39 7.30
CA CYS A 212 -20.23 18.32 6.58
C CYS A 212 -21.26 17.36 7.21
N GLY A 213 -20.79 16.36 7.96
CA GLY A 213 -21.64 15.25 8.46
C GLY A 213 -22.38 15.51 9.74
N SER A 214 -22.35 16.67 10.31
CA SER A 214 -23.13 17.09 11.48
C SER A 214 -22.30 17.92 12.48
N GLY A 215 -22.88 18.90 13.14
CA GLY A 215 -22.32 19.59 14.32
C GLY A 215 -22.03 18.69 15.53
N ARG A 216 -21.64 17.43 15.29
CA ARG A 216 -21.06 16.47 16.24
C ARG A 216 -19.84 15.80 15.62
N SER A 217 -18.72 15.95 16.30
CA SER A 217 -17.40 15.43 15.96
C SER A 217 -17.39 13.92 15.68
N VAL A 218 -17.37 13.51 14.42
CA VAL A 218 -17.23 12.10 14.01
C VAL A 218 -15.79 11.60 14.25
N ALA A 219 -14.80 12.50 14.30
CA ALA A 219 -13.43 12.13 14.62
C ALA A 219 -13.21 11.74 16.08
N GLY A 220 -13.92 12.39 17.00
CA GLY A 220 -13.94 11.99 18.41
C GLY A 220 -14.60 10.62 18.62
N GLU A 221 -15.60 10.27 17.78
CA GLU A 221 -16.28 8.99 17.88
C GLU A 221 -15.49 7.82 17.29
N VAL A 222 -14.71 8.01 16.23
CA VAL A 222 -13.86 6.94 15.66
C VAL A 222 -12.68 6.61 16.56
N GLU A 223 -12.10 7.58 17.24
CA GLU A 223 -11.06 7.35 18.26
C GLU A 223 -11.67 6.94 19.61
N CYS A 224 -12.84 7.45 19.97
CA CYS A 224 -13.56 7.11 21.19
C CYS A 224 -14.35 5.78 21.10
N CYS A 225 -14.85 5.38 19.91
CA CYS A 225 -15.44 4.05 19.71
C CYS A 225 -14.42 2.90 19.82
N ILE A 226 -13.12 3.21 19.75
CA ILE A 226 -12.05 2.25 20.03
C ILE A 226 -11.72 2.24 21.54
N SER A 227 -11.97 3.34 22.29
CA SER A 227 -11.52 3.47 23.66
C SER A 227 -12.58 3.64 24.73
N GLN A 228 -13.84 3.91 24.40
CA GLN A 228 -14.84 4.22 25.43
C GLN A 228 -16.25 3.91 24.93
N HIS A 229 -16.74 2.68 25.12
CA HIS A 229 -18.12 2.51 25.58
C HIS A 229 -18.40 1.09 26.07
N GLN A 230 -18.45 1.00 27.35
CA GLN A 230 -18.96 -0.13 28.09
C GLN A 230 -20.32 0.28 28.72
N ASP A 231 -21.22 0.83 27.96
CA ASP A 231 -22.64 0.90 28.36
C ASP A 231 -23.46 1.58 27.25
N SER A 232 -24.44 0.87 26.74
CA SER A 232 -25.72 1.28 26.16
C SER A 232 -26.05 0.68 24.78
N ASN A 233 -27.18 0.03 24.73
CA ASN A 233 -27.99 -0.45 23.59
C ASN A 233 -27.30 -1.00 22.35
N PRO A 234 -27.43 -2.32 22.05
CA PRO A 234 -26.74 -2.98 20.93
C PRO A 234 -27.14 -2.45 19.54
N ASP A 235 -28.34 -1.94 19.36
CA ASP A 235 -28.86 -1.53 18.05
C ASP A 235 -28.27 -0.18 17.58
N ILE A 236 -28.10 0.78 18.47
CA ILE A 236 -27.46 2.08 18.16
C ILE A 236 -25.96 1.93 17.89
N ARG A 237 -25.34 0.91 18.48
CA ARG A 237 -23.91 0.58 18.32
C ARG A 237 -23.59 0.06 16.93
N LEU A 238 -24.47 -0.74 16.36
CA LEU A 238 -24.26 -1.36 15.05
C LEU A 238 -24.33 -0.33 13.92
N ASP A 239 -25.27 0.59 14.00
CA ASP A 239 -25.50 1.63 12.99
C ASP A 239 -24.33 2.64 12.96
N ASN A 240 -23.84 3.08 14.12
CA ASN A 240 -22.69 3.98 14.20
C ASN A 240 -21.38 3.31 13.75
N PHE A 241 -21.16 2.04 14.11
CA PHE A 241 -19.98 1.28 13.67
C PHE A 241 -19.98 1.07 12.15
N LEU A 242 -21.11 0.67 11.57
CA LEU A 242 -21.24 0.47 10.13
C LEU A 242 -21.05 1.79 9.36
N ALA A 243 -21.66 2.88 9.83
CA ALA A 243 -21.50 4.19 9.22
C ALA A 243 -20.05 4.65 9.22
N SER A 244 -19.34 4.56 10.34
CA SER A 244 -17.92 4.90 10.46
C SER A 244 -17.02 3.99 9.62
N PHE A 245 -17.35 2.70 9.53
CA PHE A 245 -16.64 1.75 8.68
C PHE A 245 -16.80 2.10 7.19
N PHE A 246 -18.02 2.33 6.72
CA PHE A 246 -18.26 2.70 5.32
C PHE A 246 -17.68 4.06 4.97
N LEU A 247 -17.71 5.02 5.88
CA LEU A 247 -17.08 6.33 5.71
C LEU A 247 -15.56 6.19 5.53
N GLY A 248 -14.88 5.53 6.46
CA GLY A 248 -13.44 5.30 6.40
C GLY A 248 -13.03 4.49 5.16
N TRP A 249 -13.84 3.51 4.78
CA TRP A 249 -13.64 2.73 3.56
C TRP A 249 -13.81 3.58 2.29
N GLY A 250 -14.85 4.40 2.23
CA GLY A 250 -15.09 5.33 1.11
C GLY A 250 -13.96 6.35 0.96
N ILE A 251 -13.50 6.96 2.05
CA ILE A 251 -12.35 7.89 2.06
C ILE A 251 -11.09 7.20 1.54
N THR A 252 -10.81 5.99 2.01
CA THR A 252 -9.63 5.21 1.60
C THR A 252 -9.67 4.89 0.10
N ILE A 253 -10.83 4.48 -0.42
CA ILE A 253 -11.01 4.21 -1.85
C ILE A 253 -10.88 5.50 -2.66
N GLY A 254 -11.55 6.58 -2.25
CA GLY A 254 -11.51 7.87 -2.92
C GLY A 254 -10.08 8.43 -3.03
N ALA A 255 -9.37 8.51 -1.90
CA ALA A 255 -7.97 8.92 -1.87
C ALA A 255 -7.06 8.01 -2.70
N GLY A 256 -7.32 6.68 -2.65
CA GLY A 256 -6.61 5.68 -3.44
C GLY A 256 -6.85 5.82 -4.94
N LEU A 257 -8.07 6.09 -5.40
CA LEU A 257 -8.40 6.30 -6.81
C LEU A 257 -7.84 7.63 -7.33
N ALA A 258 -7.91 8.70 -6.55
CA ALA A 258 -7.36 10.00 -6.93
C ALA A 258 -5.83 9.97 -7.05
N SER A 259 -5.14 9.21 -6.22
CA SER A 259 -3.68 9.02 -6.30
C SER A 259 -3.25 7.89 -7.26
N TYR A 260 -4.19 7.12 -7.81
CA TYR A 260 -3.90 5.95 -8.63
C TYR A 260 -3.09 6.25 -9.91
N PRO A 261 -3.33 7.34 -10.66
CA PRO A 261 -2.51 7.72 -11.81
C PRO A 261 -1.03 7.85 -11.48
N ILE A 262 -0.73 8.40 -10.30
CA ILE A 262 0.65 8.59 -9.81
C ILE A 262 1.30 7.22 -9.52
N ASP A 263 0.57 6.30 -8.87
CA ASP A 263 1.04 4.92 -8.63
C ASP A 263 1.29 4.18 -9.95
N THR A 264 0.45 4.38 -10.97
CA THR A 264 0.63 3.78 -12.29
C THR A 264 1.90 4.27 -12.97
N VAL A 265 2.13 5.58 -13.03
CA VAL A 265 3.35 6.16 -13.62
C VAL A 265 4.61 5.67 -12.88
N ARG A 266 4.58 5.70 -11.55
CA ARG A 266 5.67 5.17 -10.72
C ARG A 266 6.03 3.73 -11.08
N ARG A 267 5.05 2.84 -11.16
CA ARG A 267 5.26 1.41 -11.44
C ARG A 267 5.77 1.18 -12.85
N ARG A 268 5.26 1.92 -13.83
CA ARG A 268 5.76 1.86 -15.20
C ARG A 268 7.20 2.34 -15.31
N MET A 269 7.57 3.40 -14.59
CA MET A 269 8.98 3.83 -14.52
C MET A 269 9.89 2.73 -13.94
N MET A 270 9.44 1.99 -12.92
CA MET A 270 10.17 0.84 -12.38
C MET A 270 10.35 -0.28 -13.41
N MET A 271 9.41 -0.45 -14.33
CA MET A 271 9.48 -1.49 -15.37
C MET A 271 10.50 -1.18 -16.46
N THR A 272 10.84 0.09 -16.70
CA THR A 272 11.74 0.50 -17.78
C THR A 272 13.23 0.40 -17.45
N SER A 273 13.60 0.00 -16.23
CA SER A 273 15.00 -0.24 -15.88
C SER A 273 15.54 -1.45 -16.64
N GLY A 274 16.70 -1.28 -17.32
CA GLY A 274 17.29 -2.32 -18.14
C GLY A 274 16.60 -2.58 -19.49
N GLU A 275 15.55 -1.82 -19.83
CA GLU A 275 14.84 -1.93 -21.11
C GLU A 275 15.28 -0.84 -22.10
N ALA A 276 15.02 -1.07 -23.39
CA ALA A 276 15.36 -0.10 -24.46
C ALA A 276 14.54 1.19 -24.36
N VAL A 277 13.27 1.08 -23.93
CA VAL A 277 12.38 2.24 -23.74
C VAL A 277 12.59 2.80 -22.35
N LYS A 278 13.09 4.02 -22.25
CA LYS A 278 13.34 4.72 -20.98
C LYS A 278 12.62 6.06 -20.97
N TYR A 279 11.86 6.31 -19.88
CA TYR A 279 11.30 7.62 -19.64
C TYR A 279 12.38 8.57 -19.08
N LYS A 280 12.45 9.80 -19.60
CA LYS A 280 13.42 10.82 -19.16
C LYS A 280 13.09 11.34 -17.76
N SER A 281 11.79 11.54 -17.48
CA SER A 281 11.30 12.03 -16.19
C SER A 281 9.89 11.49 -15.90
N SER A 282 9.39 11.76 -14.69
CA SER A 282 8.02 11.37 -14.29
C SER A 282 6.96 12.12 -15.10
N LEU A 283 7.19 13.38 -15.45
CA LEU A 283 6.29 14.17 -16.29
C LEU A 283 6.30 13.67 -17.74
N ASP A 284 7.49 13.33 -18.26
CA ASP A 284 7.62 12.73 -19.57
C ASP A 284 6.87 11.39 -19.65
N ALA A 285 7.03 10.54 -18.63
CA ALA A 285 6.30 9.28 -18.53
C ALA A 285 4.78 9.51 -18.53
N PHE A 286 4.30 10.45 -17.73
CA PHE A 286 2.89 10.80 -17.68
C PHE A 286 2.36 11.29 -19.04
N GLY A 287 3.09 12.22 -19.70
CA GLY A 287 2.73 12.75 -21.01
C GLY A 287 2.74 11.67 -22.11
N GLN A 288 3.74 10.79 -22.13
CA GLN A 288 3.83 9.70 -23.11
C GLN A 288 2.69 8.68 -22.93
N ILE A 289 2.33 8.33 -21.68
CA ILE A 289 1.23 7.40 -21.41
C ILE A 289 -0.10 7.99 -21.91
N ILE A 290 -0.38 9.26 -21.61
CA ILE A 290 -1.62 9.90 -22.07
C ILE A 290 -1.67 10.00 -23.60
N LYS A 291 -0.55 10.40 -24.23
CA LYS A 291 -0.47 10.58 -25.68
C LYS A 291 -0.62 9.26 -26.45
N ASN A 292 0.02 8.19 -25.98
CA ASN A 292 0.10 6.92 -26.70
C ASN A 292 -1.01 5.94 -26.36
N GLU A 293 -1.54 5.99 -25.14
CA GLU A 293 -2.46 4.98 -24.62
C GLU A 293 -3.80 5.57 -24.11
N GLY A 294 -3.85 6.90 -23.96
CA GLY A 294 -5.00 7.63 -23.44
C GLY A 294 -5.09 7.65 -21.90
N ALA A 295 -5.87 8.58 -21.35
CA ALA A 295 -6.01 8.79 -19.92
C ALA A 295 -6.58 7.56 -19.16
N LYS A 296 -7.41 6.75 -19.80
CA LYS A 296 -7.96 5.51 -19.21
C LYS A 296 -6.88 4.50 -18.84
N SER A 297 -5.73 4.54 -19.51
CA SER A 297 -4.60 3.65 -19.22
C SER A 297 -4.01 3.87 -17.82
N LEU A 298 -4.09 5.09 -17.29
CA LEU A 298 -3.63 5.42 -15.94
C LEU A 298 -4.44 4.72 -14.84
N PHE A 299 -5.69 4.31 -15.14
CA PHE A 299 -6.59 3.64 -14.20
C PHE A 299 -6.68 2.12 -14.41
N LYS A 300 -5.87 1.55 -15.31
CA LYS A 300 -5.82 0.10 -15.50
C LYS A 300 -5.40 -0.60 -14.20
N GLY A 301 -6.22 -1.57 -13.75
CA GLY A 301 -6.01 -2.28 -12.50
C GLY A 301 -6.62 -1.59 -11.25
N ALA A 302 -7.31 -0.46 -11.38
CA ALA A 302 -7.98 0.20 -10.26
C ALA A 302 -9.04 -0.71 -9.60
N GLY A 303 -9.83 -1.45 -10.39
CA GLY A 303 -10.76 -2.45 -9.88
C GLY A 303 -10.10 -3.55 -9.05
N ALA A 304 -8.96 -4.04 -9.51
CA ALA A 304 -8.16 -5.02 -8.75
C ALA A 304 -7.58 -4.42 -7.46
N ASN A 305 -7.30 -3.11 -7.44
CA ASN A 305 -6.86 -2.42 -6.23
C ASN A 305 -7.97 -2.31 -5.17
N ILE A 306 -9.21 -2.05 -5.61
CA ILE A 306 -10.38 -2.05 -4.73
C ILE A 306 -10.60 -3.45 -4.16
N LEU A 307 -10.60 -4.47 -5.01
CA LEU A 307 -10.75 -5.87 -4.59
C LEU A 307 -9.67 -6.27 -3.57
N ARG A 308 -8.42 -5.85 -3.79
CA ARG A 308 -7.32 -6.07 -2.83
C ARG A 308 -7.58 -5.40 -1.47
N ALA A 309 -8.15 -4.19 -1.46
CA ALA A 309 -8.47 -3.49 -0.21
C ALA A 309 -9.54 -4.23 0.59
N VAL A 310 -10.60 -4.70 -0.09
CA VAL A 310 -11.67 -5.50 0.52
C VAL A 310 -11.12 -6.82 1.08
N ALA A 311 -10.35 -7.56 0.26
CA ALA A 311 -9.74 -8.81 0.70
C ALA A 311 -8.80 -8.63 1.89
N GLY A 312 -7.99 -7.55 1.89
CA GLY A 312 -7.09 -7.24 3.00
C GLY A 312 -7.83 -6.95 4.30
N ALA A 313 -8.93 -6.20 4.25
CA ALA A 313 -9.77 -5.93 5.41
C ALA A 313 -10.44 -7.21 5.95
N GLY A 314 -10.95 -8.08 5.05
CA GLY A 314 -11.54 -9.36 5.44
C GLY A 314 -10.55 -10.29 6.13
N VAL A 315 -9.32 -10.38 5.61
CA VAL A 315 -8.27 -11.23 6.21
C VAL A 315 -7.89 -10.72 7.61
N LEU A 316 -7.76 -9.40 7.80
CA LEU A 316 -7.46 -8.83 9.11
C LEU A 316 -8.58 -9.12 10.12
N ALA A 317 -9.85 -8.96 9.72
CA ALA A 317 -10.99 -9.26 10.58
C ALA A 317 -11.05 -10.74 10.97
N CYS A 318 -10.77 -11.65 10.03
CA CYS A 318 -10.68 -13.08 10.31
C CYS A 318 -9.53 -13.41 11.26
N TYR A 319 -8.37 -12.76 11.06
CA TYR A 319 -7.20 -12.95 11.92
C TYR A 319 -7.46 -12.47 13.36
N ASP A 320 -8.10 -11.32 13.53
CA ASP A 320 -8.46 -10.80 14.85
C ASP A 320 -9.42 -11.75 15.59
N LYS A 321 -10.39 -12.31 14.87
CA LYS A 321 -11.27 -13.34 15.44
C LYS A 321 -10.51 -14.62 15.81
N LEU A 322 -9.58 -15.05 14.97
CA LEU A 322 -8.76 -16.23 15.24
C LEU A 322 -7.87 -16.04 16.47
N GLN A 323 -7.27 -14.85 16.63
CA GLN A 323 -6.50 -14.52 17.83
C GLN A 323 -7.34 -14.59 19.11
N LEU A 324 -8.57 -14.06 19.06
CA LEU A 324 -9.50 -14.14 20.19
C LEU A 324 -9.87 -15.59 20.55
N LEU A 325 -10.08 -16.44 19.53
CA LEU A 325 -10.41 -17.85 19.74
C LEU A 325 -9.23 -18.66 20.29
N VAL A 326 -8.00 -18.41 19.81
CA VAL A 326 -6.82 -19.22 20.16
C VAL A 326 -6.15 -18.71 21.44
N PHE A 327 -6.04 -17.40 21.61
CA PHE A 327 -5.25 -16.79 22.70
C PHE A 327 -6.11 -16.05 23.74
N GLY A 328 -7.42 -15.93 23.54
CA GLY A 328 -8.30 -15.17 24.43
C GLY A 328 -8.00 -13.66 24.48
N LYS A 329 -7.02 -13.16 23.70
CA LYS A 329 -6.60 -11.76 23.67
C LYS A 329 -6.32 -11.31 22.22
N LYS A 330 -6.60 -10.04 21.91
CA LYS A 330 -6.17 -9.42 20.66
C LYS A 330 -4.74 -8.90 20.80
N TYR A 331 -3.83 -9.42 20.02
CA TYR A 331 -2.46 -8.89 19.90
C TYR A 331 -2.43 -7.92 18.70
N GLY A 332 -2.00 -6.67 18.92
CA GLY A 332 -1.76 -5.69 17.84
C GLY A 332 -2.94 -4.82 17.42
N SER A 333 -4.14 -4.96 17.96
CA SER A 333 -5.14 -3.91 17.95
C SER A 333 -5.04 -3.17 19.27
N GLY A 334 -4.63 -1.87 19.24
CA GLY A 334 -4.56 -1.04 20.43
C GLY A 334 -5.91 -0.99 21.14
N GLY A 335 -6.05 -1.83 22.14
CA GLY A 335 -7.15 -1.87 23.06
C GLY A 335 -6.56 -2.15 24.43
N GLY A 336 -6.40 -1.09 25.19
CA GLY A 336 -6.14 -1.20 26.60
C GLY A 336 -7.30 -1.98 27.25
N GLY A 337 -6.94 -2.90 28.10
CA GLY A 337 -7.75 -3.36 29.19
C GLY A 337 -7.32 -2.61 30.43
#